data_d0920ce079e19e58ac3a54b13c6e0080
#
_entry.id   d0920ce079e19e58ac3a54b13c6e0080
#
_cell.length_a   1.000
_cell.length_b   1.000
_cell.length_c   1.000
_cell.angle_alpha   90.00
_cell.angle_beta   90.00
_cell.angle_gamma   90.00
#
_symmetry.space_group_name_H-M   'P 1'
#
loop_
_entity.id
_entity.type
_entity.pdbx_description
1 polymer ?
#
loop_
_entity_poly.entity_id
_entity_poly.type
_entity_poly.pdbx_seq_one_letter_code
_entity_poly.pdbx_strand_id
1 'polypeptide(L)'
;MGPSPFGKHQNVAANLYDIVRQYIKKHNLGKLYFSPLDVIFEEEIDRLQPDILFIKKENMAIFQDWIRGVPDMVCEIVSPGTYKKDTAIKRAIYEKYKVPEYWIVLPEFNAIEVLIIENGKYRTHSYAEIEGEVTSNVIEGLCVNIKDVFE
;
A
#
# COMPACT_ATOMS: atom_id res chain seq x y z
N MET A 1 18.67 6.65 19.89
CA MET A 1 18.19 6.46 18.57
C MET A 1 19.21 5.74 17.71
N GLY A 2 18.94 4.53 17.36
CA GLY A 2 19.83 3.82 16.48
C GLY A 2 19.82 4.36 15.07
N PRO A 3 20.64 3.79 14.19
CA PRO A 3 20.57 4.13 12.79
C PRO A 3 19.15 3.95 12.34
N SER A 4 18.71 4.92 11.64
CA SER A 4 17.35 4.94 11.17
C SER A 4 17.06 3.73 10.28
N PRO A 5 15.90 3.11 10.40
CA PRO A 5 15.47 2.12 9.40
C PRO A 5 15.15 2.78 8.06
N PHE A 6 15.29 4.09 7.97
CA PHE A 6 14.91 4.85 6.77
C PHE A 6 15.60 4.37 5.50
N GLY A 7 16.89 4.02 5.57
CA GLY A 7 17.60 3.56 4.39
C GLY A 7 16.95 2.33 3.77
N LYS A 8 16.67 1.33 4.60
CA LYS A 8 16.01 0.12 4.14
C LYS A 8 14.56 0.40 3.72
N HIS A 9 13.85 1.19 4.51
CA HIS A 9 12.48 1.59 4.20
C HIS A 9 12.42 2.29 2.84
N GLN A 10 13.34 3.23 2.62
CA GLN A 10 13.40 3.96 1.35
C GLN A 10 13.69 3.04 0.17
N ASN A 11 14.62 2.12 0.31
CA ASN A 11 14.95 1.19 -0.77
C ASN A 11 13.77 0.28 -1.11
N VAL A 12 13.11 -0.24 -0.10
CA VAL A 12 11.94 -1.12 -0.28
C VAL A 12 10.81 -0.34 -0.96
N ALA A 13 10.54 0.87 -0.48
CA ALA A 13 9.51 1.73 -1.05
C ALA A 13 9.81 2.05 -2.52
N ALA A 14 11.05 2.41 -2.81
CA ALA A 14 11.46 2.75 -4.18
C ALA A 14 11.34 1.54 -5.11
N ASN A 15 11.80 0.38 -4.66
CA ASN A 15 11.73 -0.84 -5.47
C ASN A 15 10.28 -1.21 -5.78
N LEU A 16 9.45 -1.23 -4.76
CA LEU A 16 8.04 -1.60 -4.94
C LEU A 16 7.31 -0.58 -5.81
N TYR A 17 7.54 0.72 -5.55
CA TYR A 17 6.93 1.78 -6.34
C TYR A 17 7.30 1.63 -7.82
N ASP A 18 8.57 1.40 -8.10
CA ASP A 18 9.05 1.26 -9.47
C ASP A 18 8.41 0.08 -10.19
N ILE A 19 8.37 -1.07 -9.54
CA ILE A 19 7.78 -2.29 -10.11
C ILE A 19 6.31 -2.07 -10.45
N VAL A 20 5.56 -1.55 -9.48
CA VAL A 20 4.11 -1.37 -9.63
C VAL A 20 3.81 -0.26 -10.65
N ARG A 21 4.57 0.83 -10.60
CA ARG A 21 4.35 1.96 -11.51
C ARG A 21 4.56 1.56 -12.96
N GLN A 22 5.62 0.79 -13.25
CA GLN A 22 5.88 0.34 -14.61
C GLN A 22 4.72 -0.48 -15.15
N TYR A 23 4.18 -1.36 -14.33
CA TYR A 23 3.05 -2.20 -14.72
C TYR A 23 1.80 -1.36 -15.01
N ILE A 24 1.50 -0.43 -14.11
CA ILE A 24 0.33 0.44 -14.24
C ILE A 24 0.41 1.29 -15.51
N LYS A 25 1.58 1.84 -15.79
CA LYS A 25 1.78 2.66 -17.01
C LYS A 25 1.63 1.81 -18.27
N LYS A 26 2.23 0.64 -18.29
CA LYS A 26 2.19 -0.26 -19.44
C LYS A 26 0.75 -0.61 -19.81
N HIS A 27 -0.09 -0.82 -18.82
CA HIS A 27 -1.46 -1.26 -19.05
C HIS A 27 -2.50 -0.14 -18.90
N ASN A 28 -2.04 1.09 -18.69
CA ASN A 28 -2.91 2.27 -18.59
C ASN A 28 -4.05 2.08 -17.57
N LEU A 29 -3.69 1.69 -16.35
CA LEU A 29 -4.68 1.31 -15.34
C LEU A 29 -5.07 2.46 -14.40
N GLY A 30 -4.23 3.48 -14.28
CA GLY A 30 -4.45 4.58 -13.35
C GLY A 30 -3.17 5.27 -12.97
N LYS A 31 -3.11 5.75 -11.73
CA LYS A 31 -1.96 6.47 -11.21
C LYS A 31 -1.52 5.93 -9.86
N LEU A 32 -0.21 5.93 -9.65
CA LEU A 32 0.42 5.53 -8.39
C LEU A 32 1.07 6.76 -7.76
N TYR A 33 0.86 6.93 -6.47
CA TYR A 33 1.42 8.05 -5.71
C TYR A 33 2.16 7.54 -4.48
N PHE A 34 3.02 8.39 -3.92
CA PHE A 34 3.83 8.04 -2.75
C PHE A 34 3.81 9.19 -1.73
N SER A 35 4.12 8.86 -0.49
CA SER A 35 4.10 9.83 0.59
C SER A 35 5.23 10.88 0.44
N PRO A 36 5.04 12.11 0.95
CA PRO A 36 3.88 12.53 1.70
C PRO A 36 2.75 13.02 0.81
N LEU A 37 1.58 12.41 0.96
CA LEU A 37 0.37 12.85 0.27
C LEU A 37 -0.82 12.46 1.15
N ASP A 38 -1.59 13.46 1.57
CA ASP A 38 -2.73 13.21 2.44
C ASP A 38 -3.87 12.53 1.71
N VAL A 39 -4.41 11.50 2.34
CA VAL A 39 -5.69 10.91 1.97
C VAL A 39 -6.69 11.31 3.03
N ILE A 40 -7.67 12.10 2.64
CA ILE A 40 -8.71 12.59 3.53
C ILE A 40 -9.95 11.75 3.29
N PHE A 41 -10.18 10.79 4.17
CA PHE A 41 -11.36 9.92 4.08
C PHE A 41 -12.59 10.66 4.55
N GLU A 42 -12.44 11.42 5.61
CA GLU A 42 -13.53 12.17 6.21
C GLU A 42 -12.95 13.42 6.84
N GLU A 43 -13.46 14.57 6.44
CA GLU A 43 -12.93 15.87 6.85
C GLU A 43 -12.86 15.97 8.37
N GLU A 44 -11.70 16.39 8.90
CA GLU A 44 -11.45 16.62 10.34
C GLU A 44 -11.59 15.36 11.21
N ILE A 45 -11.77 14.19 10.62
CA ILE A 45 -11.93 12.94 11.37
C ILE A 45 -10.82 11.96 11.05
N ASP A 46 -10.71 11.52 9.78
CA ASP A 46 -9.73 10.51 9.40
C ASP A 46 -8.91 10.97 8.20
N ARG A 47 -7.61 11.08 8.44
CA ARG A 47 -6.61 11.49 7.43
C ARG A 47 -5.36 10.66 7.63
N LEU A 48 -4.86 10.05 6.56
CA LEU A 48 -3.63 9.26 6.58
C LEU A 48 -2.73 9.63 5.40
N GLN A 49 -1.44 9.28 5.52
CA GLN A 49 -0.47 9.42 4.45
C GLN A 49 0.14 8.04 4.18
N PRO A 50 -0.54 7.20 3.38
CA PRO A 50 0.03 5.89 3.05
C PRO A 50 1.34 6.04 2.31
N ASP A 51 2.24 5.09 2.48
CA ASP A 51 3.54 5.13 1.80
C ASP A 51 3.36 5.10 0.28
N ILE A 52 2.45 4.27 -0.21
CA ILE A 52 2.11 4.18 -1.63
C ILE A 52 0.60 4.03 -1.74
N LEU A 53 0.01 4.62 -2.77
CA LEU A 53 -1.42 4.44 -3.05
C LEU A 53 -1.67 4.41 -4.56
N PHE A 54 -2.73 3.73 -4.93
CA PHE A 54 -3.15 3.58 -6.31
C PHE A 54 -4.58 4.05 -6.49
N ILE A 55 -4.82 4.79 -7.57
CA ILE A 55 -6.15 5.23 -7.95
C ILE A 55 -6.39 4.79 -9.38
N LYS A 56 -7.46 4.02 -9.59
CA LYS A 56 -7.88 3.62 -10.94
C LYS A 56 -8.20 4.86 -11.78
N LYS A 57 -7.97 4.77 -13.07
CA LYS A 57 -8.21 5.92 -13.96
C LYS A 57 -9.66 6.41 -13.90
N GLU A 58 -10.63 5.52 -13.72
CA GLU A 58 -12.04 5.89 -13.62
C GLU A 58 -12.38 6.59 -12.30
N ASN A 59 -11.50 6.51 -11.30
CA ASN A 59 -11.73 7.12 -9.99
C ASN A 59 -10.87 8.36 -9.74
N MET A 60 -10.23 8.89 -10.78
CA MET A 60 -9.29 10.00 -10.61
C MET A 60 -9.93 11.30 -10.13
N ALA A 61 -11.25 11.40 -10.07
CA ALA A 61 -11.92 12.58 -9.53
C ALA A 61 -11.56 12.85 -8.06
N ILE A 62 -11.11 11.82 -7.32
CA ILE A 62 -10.70 12.02 -5.93
C ILE A 62 -9.33 12.70 -5.80
N PHE A 63 -8.56 12.74 -6.88
CA PHE A 63 -7.27 13.43 -6.89
C PHE A 63 -7.51 14.92 -7.09
N GLN A 64 -7.37 15.67 -6.01
CA GLN A 64 -7.62 17.12 -5.97
C GLN A 64 -6.35 17.80 -5.44
N ASP A 65 -6.48 18.76 -4.51
CA ASP A 65 -5.33 19.31 -3.82
C ASP A 65 -4.60 18.21 -3.03
N TRP A 66 -5.40 17.40 -2.32
CA TRP A 66 -5.00 16.13 -1.70
C TRP A 66 -5.90 15.06 -2.27
N ILE A 67 -5.78 13.84 -1.77
CA ILE A 67 -6.72 12.78 -2.13
C ILE A 67 -7.95 12.95 -1.22
N ARG A 68 -9.09 13.26 -1.82
CA ARG A 68 -10.35 13.42 -1.09
C ARG A 68 -11.31 12.32 -1.50
N GLY A 69 -11.24 11.21 -0.78
CA GLY A 69 -12.01 10.02 -1.09
C GLY A 69 -11.22 8.77 -0.76
N VAL A 70 -11.64 7.65 -1.33
CA VAL A 70 -11.08 6.34 -1.03
C VAL A 70 -10.23 5.86 -2.21
N PRO A 71 -8.90 5.74 -2.04
CA PRO A 71 -8.06 5.15 -3.08
C PRO A 71 -8.40 3.68 -3.28
N ASP A 72 -8.04 3.14 -4.43
CA ASP A 72 -8.35 1.74 -4.76
C ASP A 72 -7.40 0.76 -4.08
N MET A 73 -6.19 1.21 -3.76
CA MET A 73 -5.21 0.41 -3.03
C MET A 73 -4.33 1.32 -2.21
N VAL A 74 -3.98 0.88 -1.01
CA VAL A 74 -2.96 1.54 -0.18
C VAL A 74 -1.89 0.53 0.21
N CYS A 75 -0.67 1.03 0.45
CA CYS A 75 0.45 0.21 0.86
C CYS A 75 1.18 0.91 2.00
N GLU A 76 1.45 0.15 3.05
CA GLU A 76 2.23 0.63 4.19
C GLU A 76 3.48 -0.22 4.33
N ILE A 77 4.63 0.45 4.42
CA ILE A 77 5.91 -0.22 4.66
C ILE A 77 6.19 -0.06 6.14
N VAL A 78 6.13 -1.16 6.86
CA VAL A 78 6.11 -1.15 8.33
C VAL A 78 7.52 -1.08 8.88
N SER A 79 7.75 -0.12 9.77
CA SER A 79 9.02 0.01 10.48
C SER A 79 9.04 -0.87 11.73
N PRO A 80 10.21 -1.46 12.07
CA PRO A 80 10.33 -2.23 13.32
C PRO A 80 10.00 -1.36 14.54
N GLY A 81 9.44 -1.98 15.56
CA GLY A 81 9.19 -1.33 16.83
C GLY A 81 7.83 -0.67 17.00
N THR A 82 7.23 -0.17 15.91
CA THR A 82 5.90 0.43 15.96
C THR A 82 4.85 -0.44 15.31
N TYR A 83 5.26 -1.60 14.89
CA TYR A 83 4.52 -2.51 14.03
C TYR A 83 3.09 -2.80 14.49
N LYS A 84 2.93 -3.33 15.69
CA LYS A 84 1.62 -3.86 16.09
C LYS A 84 0.57 -2.78 16.24
N LYS A 85 0.91 -1.73 16.98
CA LYS A 85 -0.05 -0.67 17.30
C LYS A 85 -0.42 0.15 16.07
N ASP A 86 0.61 0.60 15.35
CA ASP A 86 0.43 1.45 14.17
C ASP A 86 -0.34 0.71 13.08
N THR A 87 0.03 -0.54 12.82
CA THR A 87 -0.63 -1.36 11.81
C THR A 87 -2.09 -1.62 12.17
N ALA A 88 -2.37 -1.89 13.45
CA ALA A 88 -3.74 -2.14 13.91
C ALA A 88 -4.62 -0.89 13.73
N ILE A 89 -4.09 0.29 14.08
CA ILE A 89 -4.83 1.54 13.94
C ILE A 89 -5.11 1.84 12.47
N LYS A 90 -4.09 1.74 11.62
CA LYS A 90 -4.25 2.00 10.19
C LYS A 90 -5.18 1.01 9.53
N ARG A 91 -5.05 -0.27 9.88
CA ARG A 91 -5.95 -1.29 9.35
C ARG A 91 -7.39 -1.00 9.68
N ALA A 92 -7.67 -0.58 10.92
CA ALA A 92 -9.03 -0.25 11.35
C ALA A 92 -9.60 0.90 10.52
N ILE A 93 -8.79 1.92 10.24
CA ILE A 93 -9.23 3.07 9.44
C ILE A 93 -9.48 2.64 7.99
N TYR A 94 -8.54 1.94 7.38
CA TYR A 94 -8.70 1.49 6.00
C TYR A 94 -9.91 0.56 5.86
N GLU A 95 -10.15 -0.29 6.83
CA GLU A 95 -11.29 -1.20 6.82
C GLU A 95 -12.61 -0.45 6.99
N LYS A 96 -12.63 0.56 7.85
CA LYS A 96 -13.80 1.41 8.07
C LYS A 96 -14.29 2.05 6.77
N TYR A 97 -13.35 2.52 5.95
CA TYR A 97 -13.68 3.19 4.69
C TYR A 97 -13.67 2.23 3.51
N LYS A 98 -13.47 0.95 3.77
CA LYS A 98 -13.54 -0.12 2.75
C LYS A 98 -12.57 0.12 1.60
N VAL A 99 -11.33 0.52 1.92
CA VAL A 99 -10.28 0.58 0.91
C VAL A 99 -10.15 -0.82 0.31
N PRO A 100 -10.36 -0.98 -1.01
CA PRO A 100 -10.49 -2.32 -1.61
C PRO A 100 -9.29 -3.23 -1.39
N GLU A 101 -8.07 -2.69 -1.39
CA GLU A 101 -6.87 -3.51 -1.25
C GLU A 101 -5.84 -2.80 -0.40
N TYR A 102 -5.22 -3.55 0.51
CA TYR A 102 -4.26 -3.01 1.47
C TYR A 102 -3.03 -3.92 1.49
N TRP A 103 -1.87 -3.36 1.14
CA TRP A 103 -0.60 -4.06 1.13
C TRP A 103 0.18 -3.74 2.39
N ILE A 104 0.59 -4.76 3.13
CA ILE A 104 1.43 -4.61 4.31
C ILE A 104 2.80 -5.18 3.97
N VAL A 105 3.80 -4.32 3.89
CA VAL A 105 5.17 -4.69 3.54
C VAL A 105 5.99 -4.71 4.82
N LEU A 106 6.62 -5.84 5.10
CA LEU A 106 7.35 -6.11 6.34
C LEU A 106 8.82 -6.36 6.05
N PRO A 107 9.64 -5.29 5.92
CA PRO A 107 11.06 -5.48 5.59
C PRO A 107 11.82 -6.31 6.62
N GLU A 108 11.41 -6.24 7.88
CA GLU A 108 12.05 -7.02 8.96
C GLU A 108 11.98 -8.53 8.69
N PHE A 109 10.91 -8.97 8.04
CA PHE A 109 10.68 -10.38 7.76
C PHE A 109 10.79 -10.72 6.27
N ASN A 110 11.14 -9.76 5.44
CA ASN A 110 11.13 -9.92 3.98
C ASN A 110 9.81 -10.50 3.50
N ALA A 111 8.72 -9.92 3.98
CA ALA A 111 7.37 -10.43 3.72
C ALA A 111 6.45 -9.36 3.20
N ILE A 112 5.50 -9.76 2.37
CA ILE A 112 4.42 -8.89 1.88
C ILE A 112 3.11 -9.64 2.03
N GLU A 113 2.12 -8.97 2.62
CA GLU A 113 0.76 -9.49 2.70
C GLU A 113 -0.17 -8.54 1.94
N VAL A 114 -0.99 -9.09 1.07
CA VAL A 114 -2.00 -8.33 0.33
C VAL A 114 -3.36 -8.70 0.88
N LEU A 115 -4.06 -7.71 1.42
CA LEU A 115 -5.39 -7.87 1.98
C LEU A 115 -6.42 -7.29 1.02
N ILE A 116 -7.57 -7.93 0.90
CA ILE A 116 -8.70 -7.39 0.14
C ILE A 116 -9.92 -7.33 1.04
N ILE A 117 -10.76 -6.35 0.76
CA ILE A 117 -11.99 -6.17 1.52
C ILE A 117 -13.05 -7.16 1.01
N GLU A 118 -13.72 -7.84 1.94
CA GLU A 118 -14.76 -8.78 1.59
C GLU A 118 -15.79 -8.77 2.73
N ASN A 119 -17.02 -8.44 2.40
CA ASN A 119 -18.08 -8.29 3.40
C ASN A 119 -17.71 -7.32 4.52
N GLY A 120 -17.02 -6.23 4.17
CA GLY A 120 -16.64 -5.18 5.11
C GLY A 120 -15.43 -5.51 5.98
N LYS A 121 -14.76 -6.63 5.75
CA LYS A 121 -13.58 -7.05 6.51
C LYS A 121 -12.45 -7.42 5.57
N TYR A 122 -11.21 -7.16 6.02
CA TYR A 122 -10.04 -7.60 5.27
C TYR A 122 -9.80 -9.09 5.46
N ARG A 123 -9.40 -9.73 4.36
CA ARG A 123 -8.88 -11.09 4.39
C ARG A 123 -7.61 -11.14 3.53
N THR A 124 -6.75 -12.10 3.81
CA THR A 124 -5.52 -12.28 3.03
C THR A 124 -5.87 -12.80 1.64
N HIS A 125 -5.44 -12.06 0.63
CA HIS A 125 -5.56 -12.45 -0.76
C HIS A 125 -4.28 -13.14 -1.25
N SER A 126 -3.12 -12.62 -0.83
CA SER A 126 -1.83 -13.12 -1.28
C SER A 126 -0.79 -12.84 -0.21
N TYR A 127 0.17 -13.75 -0.03
CA TYR A 127 1.23 -13.60 0.96
C TYR A 127 2.48 -14.32 0.50
N ALA A 128 3.64 -13.72 0.73
CA ALA A 128 4.92 -14.37 0.49
C ALA A 128 5.93 -13.85 1.51
N GLU A 129 6.84 -14.73 1.90
CA GLU A 129 7.89 -14.41 2.86
C GLU A 129 9.21 -14.98 2.37
N ILE A 130 10.27 -14.17 2.38
CA ILE A 130 11.63 -14.50 1.95
C ILE A 130 11.72 -14.65 0.43
N GLU A 131 10.89 -15.46 -0.17
CA GLU A 131 10.84 -15.63 -1.63
C GLU A 131 9.41 -15.92 -2.05
N GLY A 132 9.15 -15.83 -3.34
CA GLY A 132 7.84 -16.06 -3.90
C GLY A 132 7.24 -14.78 -4.47
N GLU A 133 5.97 -14.88 -4.80
CA GLU A 133 5.26 -13.79 -5.48
C GLU A 133 3.99 -13.44 -4.73
N VAL A 134 3.63 -12.16 -4.81
CA VAL A 134 2.30 -11.71 -4.37
C VAL A 134 1.57 -11.13 -5.56
N THR A 135 0.25 -11.25 -5.54
CA THR A 135 -0.60 -10.77 -6.62
C THR A 135 -1.59 -9.76 -6.10
N SER A 136 -1.96 -8.82 -6.97
CA SER A 136 -2.99 -7.83 -6.69
C SER A 136 -4.32 -8.32 -7.23
N ASN A 137 -5.40 -7.96 -6.55
CA ASN A 137 -6.75 -8.18 -7.07
C ASN A 137 -7.25 -6.92 -7.78
N VAL A 138 -6.94 -5.74 -7.23
CA VAL A 138 -7.40 -4.45 -7.76
C VAL A 138 -6.61 -4.05 -9.01
N ILE A 139 -5.30 -4.28 -9.00
CA ILE A 139 -4.45 -4.02 -10.17
C ILE A 139 -4.35 -5.32 -10.94
N GLU A 140 -5.29 -5.50 -11.86
CA GLU A 140 -5.48 -6.77 -12.55
C GLU A 140 -4.22 -7.25 -13.25
N GLY A 141 -3.83 -8.48 -12.95
CA GLY A 141 -2.67 -9.13 -13.56
C GLY A 141 -1.33 -8.80 -12.93
N LEU A 142 -1.29 -7.89 -11.96
CA LEU A 142 -0.02 -7.54 -11.31
C LEU A 142 0.45 -8.68 -10.43
N CYS A 143 1.70 -9.09 -10.67
CA CYS A 143 2.38 -10.11 -9.90
C CYS A 143 3.76 -9.59 -9.54
N VAL A 144 4.10 -9.60 -8.26
CA VAL A 144 5.35 -9.02 -7.77
C VAL A 144 6.21 -10.10 -7.15
N ASN A 145 7.44 -10.26 -7.67
CA ASN A 145 8.43 -11.13 -7.05
C ASN A 145 9.02 -10.38 -5.87
N ILE A 146 8.81 -10.87 -4.66
CA ILE A 146 9.20 -10.12 -3.46
C ILE A 146 10.70 -9.97 -3.32
N LYS A 147 11.51 -10.85 -3.91
CA LYS A 147 12.96 -10.67 -3.89
C LYS A 147 13.39 -9.36 -4.54
N ASP A 148 12.66 -8.94 -5.59
CA ASP A 148 12.96 -7.67 -6.27
C ASP A 148 12.63 -6.46 -5.38
N VAL A 149 11.75 -6.63 -4.42
CA VAL A 149 11.39 -5.57 -3.49
C VAL A 149 12.42 -5.43 -2.38
N PHE A 150 12.93 -6.55 -1.88
CA PHE A 150 13.81 -6.56 -0.70
C PHE A 150 15.30 -6.64 -1.02
N GLU A 151 15.68 -6.62 -2.28
CA GLU A 151 17.09 -6.64 -2.68
C GLU A 151 17.88 -5.40 -2.23
#